data_b9c85ab478f0b31006ad4237e79b0a00
#
_entry.id   b9c85ab478f0b31006ad4237e79b0a00
#
_cell.length_a   1.000
_cell.length_b   1.000
_cell.length_c   1.000
_cell.angle_alpha   90.00
_cell.angle_beta   90.00
_cell.angle_gamma   90.00
#
_symmetry.space_group_name_H-M   'P 1'
#
loop_
_entity.id
_entity.type
_entity.pdbx_description
1 polymer ?
#
loop_
_entity_poly.entity_id
_entity_poly.type
_entity_poly.pdbx_seq_one_letter_code
_entity_poly.pdbx_strand_id
1 'polypeptide(L)'
;MTNNDPFDELGQNEPQVRKALTQVPGVDAQDAVVEWLSGGGAHKNFLVTASGRRIVLKLWNTMWEGVGVISPAPVVMQNTILAGQIGIGAPVLAVVSDPLALALEFLPDCTPLEPTGDRWIPRLASAAKTLHESGARFHNDYNAFAEARKMFAAARQRGAELPENFEQLCREVAKVEHTLDLRVNDFVPCHNDLYGPNVLETPTGQLRLIDYDLSGNGDRCYDLGFAATYFEMDLDSINRFCEAYFAEHNPHLVARTRLFAVACNWATVALWCVAMTMADTNDDYDYRGERTNSLRRLHANLSATDLGAQLRDASR
;
A
#
# COMPACT_ATOMS: atom_id res chain seq x y z
N MET A 1 20.02 -22.94 -8.64
CA MET A 1 20.70 -21.67 -8.31
C MET A 1 20.89 -20.92 -9.62
N THR A 2 19.86 -20.26 -10.09
CA THR A 2 19.98 -19.28 -11.18
C THR A 2 20.13 -17.93 -10.50
N ASN A 3 21.32 -17.37 -10.57
CA ASN A 3 21.59 -15.99 -10.23
C ASN A 3 20.66 -15.12 -11.10
N ASN A 4 19.55 -14.61 -10.58
CA ASN A 4 18.96 -13.42 -11.14
C ASN A 4 19.90 -12.27 -10.78
N ASP A 5 20.83 -12.04 -11.69
CA ASP A 5 21.73 -10.89 -11.61
C ASP A 5 20.86 -9.63 -11.73
N PRO A 6 20.87 -8.69 -10.75
CA PRO A 6 20.17 -7.41 -10.88
C PRO A 6 20.49 -6.65 -12.18
N PHE A 7 21.63 -6.97 -12.81
CA PHE A 7 22.01 -6.45 -14.12
C PHE A 7 21.16 -7.00 -15.27
N ASP A 8 20.55 -8.19 -15.14
CA ASP A 8 19.72 -8.78 -16.19
C ASP A 8 18.34 -8.09 -16.28
N GLU A 9 17.79 -7.68 -15.15
CA GLU A 9 16.54 -6.88 -15.10
C GLU A 9 16.70 -5.50 -15.72
N LEU A 10 17.83 -4.84 -15.53
CA LEU A 10 18.13 -3.59 -16.21
C LEU A 10 18.30 -3.81 -17.71
N GLY A 11 19.08 -4.83 -18.13
CA GLY A 11 19.34 -5.11 -19.55
C GLY A 11 18.08 -5.32 -20.36
N GLN A 12 17.10 -6.05 -19.84
CA GLN A 12 15.83 -6.29 -20.50
C GLN A 12 14.94 -5.03 -20.60
N ASN A 13 15.02 -4.11 -19.63
CA ASN A 13 14.20 -2.91 -19.57
C ASN A 13 14.90 -1.64 -20.04
N GLU A 14 16.21 -1.67 -20.27
CA GLU A 14 17.00 -0.49 -20.62
C GLU A 14 16.44 0.31 -21.82
N PRO A 15 15.98 -0.31 -22.94
CA PRO A 15 15.40 0.44 -24.03
C PRO A 15 14.14 1.22 -23.63
N GLN A 16 13.30 0.63 -22.78
CA GLN A 16 12.08 1.29 -22.27
C GLN A 16 12.42 2.42 -21.30
N VAL A 17 13.37 2.19 -20.40
CA VAL A 17 13.88 3.21 -19.47
C VAL A 17 14.44 4.40 -20.27
N ARG A 18 15.32 4.15 -21.23
CA ARG A 18 15.92 5.20 -22.08
C ARG A 18 14.84 5.99 -22.83
N LYS A 19 13.87 5.29 -23.41
CA LYS A 19 12.73 5.93 -24.11
C LYS A 19 11.89 6.78 -23.15
N ALA A 20 11.62 6.30 -21.94
CA ALA A 20 10.88 7.06 -20.92
C ALA A 20 11.66 8.34 -20.53
N LEU A 21 12.96 8.25 -20.33
CA LEU A 21 13.80 9.37 -19.90
C LEU A 21 13.83 10.52 -20.91
N THR A 22 13.65 10.25 -22.21
CA THR A 22 13.52 11.33 -23.23
C THR A 22 12.31 12.25 -23.02
N GLN A 23 11.34 11.81 -22.24
CA GLN A 23 10.11 12.55 -21.93
C GLN A 23 10.14 13.22 -20.55
N VAL A 24 11.23 13.03 -19.79
CA VAL A 24 11.37 13.64 -18.44
C VAL A 24 12.09 14.99 -18.58
N PRO A 25 11.48 16.11 -18.21
CA PRO A 25 12.08 17.42 -18.34
C PRO A 25 13.40 17.58 -17.61
N GLY A 26 14.43 18.05 -18.30
CA GLY A 26 15.75 18.33 -17.73
C GLY A 26 16.60 17.08 -17.47
N VAL A 27 16.26 15.95 -18.06
CA VAL A 27 17.03 14.71 -18.02
C VAL A 27 17.66 14.46 -19.39
N ASP A 28 18.99 14.28 -19.43
CA ASP A 28 19.66 13.76 -20.61
C ASP A 28 19.68 12.24 -20.56
N ALA A 29 18.89 11.61 -21.42
CA ALA A 29 18.75 10.17 -21.46
C ALA A 29 20.03 9.44 -21.92
N GLN A 30 20.95 10.12 -22.63
CA GLN A 30 22.21 9.52 -23.09
C GLN A 30 23.24 9.43 -21.98
N ASP A 31 23.32 10.46 -21.12
CA ASP A 31 24.28 10.53 -20.03
C ASP A 31 23.71 9.95 -18.71
N ALA A 32 22.47 9.45 -18.73
CA ALA A 32 21.82 8.90 -17.55
C ALA A 32 22.48 7.59 -17.09
N VAL A 33 22.85 7.54 -15.83
CA VAL A 33 23.21 6.30 -15.11
C VAL A 33 21.92 5.74 -14.50
N VAL A 34 21.62 4.48 -14.80
CA VAL A 34 20.41 3.80 -14.37
C VAL A 34 20.79 2.62 -13.50
N GLU A 35 20.15 2.53 -12.33
CA GLU A 35 20.34 1.44 -11.37
C GLU A 35 18.98 0.82 -11.04
N TRP A 36 18.93 -0.48 -10.89
CA TRP A 36 17.74 -1.18 -10.46
C TRP A 36 17.44 -0.87 -8.97
N LEU A 37 16.20 -0.47 -8.67
CA LEU A 37 15.70 -0.38 -7.28
C LEU A 37 14.89 -1.64 -6.97
N SER A 38 15.45 -2.52 -6.15
CA SER A 38 14.76 -3.70 -5.64
C SER A 38 13.60 -3.32 -4.71
N GLY A 39 12.56 -4.14 -4.63
CA GLY A 39 11.48 -4.02 -3.63
C GLY A 39 10.12 -3.55 -4.16
N GLY A 40 9.96 -3.28 -5.44
CA GLY A 40 8.64 -2.99 -6.04
C GLY A 40 7.93 -4.28 -6.46
N GLY A 41 6.82 -4.65 -5.78
CA GLY A 41 6.08 -5.87 -6.11
C GLY A 41 5.24 -5.78 -7.39
N ALA A 42 4.71 -4.60 -7.71
CA ALA A 42 3.80 -4.42 -8.84
C ALA A 42 4.47 -3.82 -10.08
N HIS A 43 5.41 -2.92 -9.90
CA HIS A 43 6.05 -2.15 -10.98
C HIS A 43 7.56 -2.27 -10.92
N LYS A 44 8.24 -1.88 -12.01
CA LYS A 44 9.70 -1.87 -12.07
C LYS A 44 10.23 -0.48 -11.76
N ASN A 45 11.04 -0.38 -10.70
CA ASN A 45 11.58 0.89 -10.22
C ASN A 45 13.07 1.01 -10.56
N PHE A 46 13.49 2.18 -11.04
CA PHE A 46 14.87 2.48 -11.37
C PHE A 46 15.29 3.79 -10.72
N LEU A 47 16.47 3.78 -10.10
CA LEU A 47 17.15 5.00 -9.73
C LEU A 47 17.90 5.53 -10.96
N VAL A 48 17.63 6.76 -11.32
CA VAL A 48 18.29 7.43 -12.46
C VAL A 48 19.07 8.63 -11.95
N THR A 49 20.34 8.67 -12.26
CA THR A 49 21.21 9.82 -12.01
C THR A 49 21.55 10.46 -13.35
N ALA A 50 21.08 11.68 -13.57
CA ALA A 50 21.31 12.43 -14.80
C ALA A 50 21.34 13.92 -14.53
N SER A 51 22.21 14.66 -15.22
CA SER A 51 22.31 16.14 -15.13
C SER A 51 22.43 16.65 -13.69
N GLY A 52 23.13 15.90 -12.81
CA GLY A 52 23.31 16.24 -11.39
C GLY A 52 22.06 16.02 -10.50
N ARG A 53 21.03 15.39 -11.03
CA ARG A 53 19.78 15.06 -10.31
C ARG A 53 19.64 13.54 -10.15
N ARG A 54 18.94 13.14 -9.09
CA ARG A 54 18.51 11.76 -8.87
C ARG A 54 16.99 11.71 -8.92
N ILE A 55 16.47 10.77 -9.70
CA ILE A 55 15.03 10.54 -9.84
C ILE A 55 14.72 9.05 -9.71
N VAL A 56 13.50 8.74 -9.32
CA VAL A 56 12.95 7.38 -9.41
C VAL A 56 12.07 7.30 -10.64
N LEU A 57 12.40 6.41 -11.57
CA LEU A 57 11.55 6.08 -12.69
C LEU A 57 10.81 4.78 -12.39
N LYS A 58 9.48 4.87 -12.24
CA LYS A 58 8.58 3.73 -12.04
C LYS A 58 7.98 3.35 -13.39
N LEU A 59 8.46 2.26 -14.00
CA LEU A 59 7.86 1.68 -15.21
C LEU A 59 6.62 0.89 -14.84
N TRP A 60 5.52 1.23 -15.51
CA TRP A 60 4.22 0.66 -15.21
C TRP A 60 4.06 -0.76 -15.75
N ASN A 61 3.57 -1.67 -14.91
CA ASN A 61 3.16 -3.01 -15.30
C ASN A 61 1.63 -3.10 -15.20
N THR A 62 0.96 -3.30 -16.33
CA THR A 62 -0.51 -3.35 -16.42
C THR A 62 -1.11 -4.67 -15.97
N MET A 63 -0.29 -5.68 -15.68
CA MET A 63 -0.76 -7.01 -15.30
C MET A 63 -1.62 -6.98 -14.03
N TRP A 64 -1.24 -6.19 -13.04
CA TRP A 64 -1.95 -6.07 -11.78
C TRP A 64 -3.27 -5.29 -11.89
N GLU A 65 -3.37 -4.34 -12.82
CA GLU A 65 -4.64 -3.70 -13.18
C GLU A 65 -5.62 -4.71 -13.78
N GLY A 66 -5.14 -5.55 -14.70
CA GLY A 66 -5.95 -6.52 -15.42
C GLY A 66 -6.65 -7.55 -14.52
N VAL A 67 -6.14 -7.74 -13.29
CA VAL A 67 -6.76 -8.63 -12.30
C VAL A 67 -7.43 -7.86 -11.15
N GLY A 68 -7.48 -6.52 -11.23
CA GLY A 68 -8.17 -5.67 -10.27
C GLY A 68 -7.49 -5.57 -8.91
N VAL A 69 -6.18 -5.79 -8.84
CA VAL A 69 -5.39 -5.62 -7.60
C VAL A 69 -5.08 -4.17 -7.36
N ILE A 70 -4.65 -3.46 -8.42
CA ILE A 70 -4.39 -2.01 -8.37
C ILE A 70 -5.40 -1.27 -9.24
N SER A 71 -5.61 -0.01 -8.92
CA SER A 71 -6.45 0.88 -9.73
C SER A 71 -5.77 1.17 -11.08
N PRO A 72 -6.54 1.59 -12.13
CA PRO A 72 -5.97 1.95 -13.42
C PRO A 72 -4.85 2.99 -13.29
N ALA A 73 -3.80 2.85 -14.08
CA ALA A 73 -2.63 3.73 -14.06
C ALA A 73 -2.95 5.23 -14.00
N PRO A 74 -3.87 5.78 -14.81
CA PRO A 74 -4.19 7.21 -14.74
C PRO A 74 -4.69 7.64 -13.35
N VAL A 75 -5.44 6.78 -12.67
CA VAL A 75 -5.98 7.04 -11.33
C VAL A 75 -4.85 7.08 -10.30
N VAL A 76 -4.01 6.04 -10.27
CA VAL A 76 -2.88 5.95 -9.34
C VAL A 76 -1.89 7.09 -9.56
N MET A 77 -1.59 7.41 -10.82
CA MET A 77 -0.69 8.51 -11.16
C MET A 77 -1.22 9.86 -10.67
N GLN A 78 -2.53 10.12 -10.82
CA GLN A 78 -3.14 11.34 -10.30
C GLN A 78 -3.14 11.39 -8.76
N ASN A 79 -3.41 10.27 -8.09
CA ASN A 79 -3.32 10.19 -6.63
C ASN A 79 -1.87 10.45 -6.15
N THR A 80 -0.88 9.89 -6.85
CA THR A 80 0.55 10.13 -6.55
C THR A 80 0.93 11.60 -6.74
N ILE A 81 0.43 12.25 -7.80
CA ILE A 81 0.62 13.69 -8.03
C ILE A 81 0.04 14.50 -6.87
N LEU A 82 -1.19 14.21 -6.47
CA LEU A 82 -1.84 14.89 -5.34
C LEU A 82 -1.05 14.71 -4.04
N ALA A 83 -0.58 13.50 -3.74
CA ALA A 83 0.24 13.23 -2.56
C ALA A 83 1.57 14.02 -2.56
N GLY A 84 2.21 14.14 -3.73
CA GLY A 84 3.39 14.97 -3.92
C GLY A 84 3.09 16.46 -3.71
N GLN A 85 1.95 16.96 -4.18
CA GLN A 85 1.50 18.34 -3.98
C GLN A 85 1.15 18.66 -2.52
N ILE A 86 0.56 17.71 -1.80
CA ILE A 86 0.33 17.81 -0.35
C ILE A 86 1.67 17.89 0.41
N GLY A 87 2.75 17.36 -0.19
CA GLY A 87 4.08 17.33 0.43
C GLY A 87 4.29 16.12 1.33
N ILE A 88 3.36 15.17 1.38
CA ILE A 88 3.53 13.91 2.11
C ILE A 88 4.17 12.82 1.23
N GLY A 89 3.94 12.83 -0.08
CA GLY A 89 4.55 11.95 -1.06
C GLY A 89 5.82 12.53 -1.70
N ALA A 90 6.46 11.76 -2.57
CA ALA A 90 7.52 12.25 -3.45
C ALA A 90 6.92 13.13 -4.56
N PRO A 91 7.52 14.29 -4.88
CA PRO A 91 7.07 15.11 -5.99
C PRO A 91 7.14 14.35 -7.33
N VAL A 92 6.09 14.44 -8.13
CA VAL A 92 6.06 13.88 -9.49
C VAL A 92 6.67 14.88 -10.46
N LEU A 93 7.68 14.47 -11.20
CA LEU A 93 8.40 15.29 -12.17
C LEU A 93 7.80 15.18 -13.57
N ALA A 94 7.36 13.97 -13.94
CA ALA A 94 6.70 13.72 -15.22
C ALA A 94 5.81 12.47 -15.17
N VAL A 95 4.74 12.52 -15.96
CA VAL A 95 3.97 11.34 -16.38
C VAL A 95 4.40 11.03 -17.80
N VAL A 96 4.89 9.82 -18.02
CA VAL A 96 5.37 9.34 -19.32
C VAL A 96 4.31 8.42 -19.91
N SER A 97 3.94 8.64 -21.17
CA SER A 97 2.84 7.91 -21.81
C SER A 97 3.29 6.68 -22.59
N ASP A 98 4.54 6.66 -23.08
CA ASP A 98 5.08 5.55 -23.88
C ASP A 98 6.61 5.43 -23.74
N PRO A 99 7.11 4.42 -23.01
CA PRO A 99 6.36 3.47 -22.19
C PRO A 99 5.66 4.17 -21.03
N LEU A 100 4.56 3.59 -20.55
CA LEU A 100 3.84 4.17 -19.42
C LEU A 100 4.72 4.14 -18.16
N ALA A 101 5.01 5.31 -17.62
CA ALA A 101 5.89 5.44 -16.46
C ALA A 101 5.61 6.73 -15.67
N LEU A 102 6.10 6.75 -14.44
CA LEU A 102 6.08 7.91 -13.56
C LEU A 102 7.51 8.25 -13.14
N ALA A 103 7.93 9.49 -13.38
CA ALA A 103 9.19 10.01 -12.88
C ALA A 103 8.93 10.80 -11.60
N LEU A 104 9.60 10.41 -10.52
CA LEU A 104 9.46 11.00 -9.19
C LEU A 104 10.81 11.59 -8.74
N GLU A 105 10.76 12.61 -7.93
CA GLU A 105 11.95 13.09 -7.24
C GLU A 105 12.47 12.01 -6.29
N PHE A 106 13.77 11.72 -6.35
CA PHE A 106 14.40 10.84 -5.38
C PHE A 106 14.48 11.56 -4.03
N LEU A 107 14.09 10.88 -2.98
CA LEU A 107 14.15 11.38 -1.61
C LEU A 107 15.50 10.99 -1.00
N PRO A 108 16.50 11.90 -0.96
CA PRO A 108 17.85 11.55 -0.53
C PRO A 108 17.89 11.28 0.98
N ASP A 109 18.76 10.35 1.37
CA ASP A 109 19.05 10.03 2.77
C ASP A 109 17.83 9.63 3.61
N CYS A 110 16.74 9.25 2.95
CA CYS A 110 15.57 8.69 3.60
C CYS A 110 15.75 7.18 3.78
N THR A 111 15.30 6.66 4.92
CA THR A 111 15.31 5.22 5.24
C THR A 111 13.91 4.74 5.58
N PRO A 112 13.59 3.47 5.33
CA PRO A 112 12.34 2.91 5.82
C PRO A 112 12.17 3.13 7.32
N LEU A 113 10.94 3.43 7.75
CA LEU A 113 10.64 3.62 9.16
C LEU A 113 10.88 2.32 9.94
N GLU A 114 11.79 2.38 10.89
CA GLU A 114 12.01 1.30 11.84
C GLU A 114 11.19 1.55 13.12
N PRO A 115 10.34 0.60 13.54
CA PRO A 115 9.45 0.75 14.70
C PRO A 115 10.21 0.53 16.01
N THR A 116 11.21 1.38 16.30
CA THR A 116 12.04 1.30 17.52
C THR A 116 11.71 2.40 18.52
N GLY A 117 11.59 2.02 19.79
CA GLY A 117 11.22 2.96 20.88
C GLY A 117 9.79 3.50 20.71
N ASP A 118 9.48 4.62 21.39
CA ASP A 118 8.10 5.13 21.49
C ASP A 118 7.76 6.27 20.53
N ARG A 119 8.76 6.87 19.86
CA ARG A 119 8.55 8.09 19.07
C ARG A 119 7.98 7.87 17.66
N TRP A 120 8.07 6.68 17.12
CA TRP A 120 7.60 6.41 15.76
C TRP A 120 6.08 6.43 15.65
N ILE A 121 5.34 5.97 16.68
CA ILE A 121 3.87 5.92 16.69
C ILE A 121 3.24 7.30 16.46
N PRO A 122 3.52 8.35 17.26
CA PRO A 122 2.90 9.66 17.01
C PRO A 122 3.36 10.30 15.69
N ARG A 123 4.54 9.96 15.19
CA ARG A 123 5.01 10.45 13.89
C ARG A 123 4.26 9.80 12.73
N LEU A 124 4.02 8.48 12.81
CA LEU A 124 3.21 7.76 11.82
C LEU A 124 1.76 8.27 11.84
N ALA A 125 1.18 8.49 13.03
CA ALA A 125 -0.13 9.10 13.19
C ALA A 125 -0.21 10.48 12.53
N SER A 126 0.81 11.32 12.73
CA SER A 126 0.91 12.66 12.12
C SER A 126 1.03 12.58 10.59
N ALA A 127 1.79 11.64 10.06
CA ALA A 127 1.94 11.45 8.61
C ALA A 127 0.61 11.01 7.97
N ALA A 128 -0.07 10.01 8.54
CA ALA A 128 -1.39 9.58 8.09
C ALA A 128 -2.41 10.74 8.17
N LYS A 129 -2.41 11.48 9.27
CA LYS A 129 -3.30 12.63 9.47
C LYS A 129 -3.05 13.74 8.44
N THR A 130 -1.79 14.02 8.09
CA THR A 130 -1.44 15.00 7.06
C THR A 130 -2.08 14.65 5.71
N LEU A 131 -2.09 13.38 5.32
CA LEU A 131 -2.76 12.92 4.11
C LEU A 131 -4.28 13.06 4.24
N HIS A 132 -4.87 12.49 5.30
CA HIS A 132 -6.32 12.40 5.48
C HIS A 132 -7.01 13.76 5.64
N GLU A 133 -6.34 14.73 6.27
CA GLU A 133 -6.88 16.08 6.51
C GLU A 133 -6.39 17.12 5.51
N SER A 134 -5.73 16.70 4.42
CA SER A 134 -5.21 17.59 3.39
C SER A 134 -6.27 18.38 2.63
N GLY A 135 -7.54 17.96 2.71
CA GLY A 135 -8.63 18.50 1.89
C GLY A 135 -8.61 18.04 0.43
N ALA A 136 -7.63 17.24 0.03
CA ALA A 136 -7.60 16.62 -1.28
C ALA A 136 -8.65 15.50 -1.38
N ARG A 137 -9.04 15.19 -2.63
CA ARG A 137 -9.85 13.99 -2.92
C ARG A 137 -9.16 13.19 -4.02
N PHE A 138 -8.88 11.93 -3.75
CA PHE A 138 -8.33 11.00 -4.72
C PHE A 138 -9.34 10.65 -5.80
N HIS A 139 -8.86 10.14 -6.93
CA HIS A 139 -9.65 9.91 -8.14
C HIS A 139 -10.50 8.63 -8.12
N ASN A 140 -10.40 7.85 -7.04
CA ASN A 140 -11.19 6.63 -6.79
C ASN A 140 -11.59 6.55 -5.33
N ASP A 141 -12.66 5.82 -5.06
CA ASP A 141 -13.00 5.39 -3.72
C ASP A 141 -12.48 3.95 -3.50
N TYR A 142 -12.07 3.64 -2.27
CA TYR A 142 -11.55 2.34 -1.87
C TYR A 142 -12.36 1.75 -0.74
N ASN A 143 -12.74 0.49 -0.90
CA ASN A 143 -13.40 -0.31 0.12
C ASN A 143 -12.75 -1.69 0.13
N ALA A 144 -11.96 -1.99 1.16
CA ALA A 144 -11.18 -3.22 1.28
C ALA A 144 -12.04 -4.50 1.11
N PHE A 145 -13.27 -4.50 1.60
CA PHE A 145 -14.17 -5.66 1.45
C PHE A 145 -14.63 -5.85 0.00
N ALA A 146 -14.93 -4.75 -0.68
CA ALA A 146 -15.31 -4.80 -2.10
C ALA A 146 -14.13 -5.22 -2.97
N GLU A 147 -12.94 -4.67 -2.71
CA GLU A 147 -11.72 -5.05 -3.43
C GLU A 147 -11.36 -6.53 -3.18
N ALA A 148 -11.44 -7.01 -1.94
CA ALA A 148 -11.23 -8.43 -1.63
C ALA A 148 -12.21 -9.34 -2.42
N ARG A 149 -13.48 -8.96 -2.53
CA ARG A 149 -14.45 -9.73 -3.34
C ARG A 149 -14.08 -9.78 -4.82
N LYS A 150 -13.62 -8.66 -5.39
CA LYS A 150 -13.12 -8.62 -6.79
C LYS A 150 -11.91 -9.53 -6.97
N MET A 151 -10.93 -9.43 -6.08
CA MET A 151 -9.71 -10.24 -6.12
C MET A 151 -10.00 -11.73 -5.95
N PHE A 152 -10.87 -12.14 -5.02
CA PHE A 152 -11.28 -13.54 -4.91
C PHE A 152 -12.04 -14.04 -6.14
N ALA A 153 -12.86 -13.21 -6.77
CA ALA A 153 -13.52 -13.58 -8.03
C ALA A 153 -12.49 -13.79 -9.13
N ALA A 154 -11.51 -12.90 -9.27
CA ALA A 154 -10.41 -13.05 -10.22
C ALA A 154 -9.56 -14.30 -9.93
N ALA A 155 -9.24 -14.57 -8.66
CA ALA A 155 -8.51 -15.76 -8.25
C ALA A 155 -9.25 -17.06 -8.64
N ARG A 156 -10.57 -17.13 -8.38
CA ARG A 156 -11.41 -18.27 -8.79
C ARG A 156 -11.43 -18.47 -10.30
N GLN A 157 -11.61 -17.40 -11.08
CA GLN A 157 -11.60 -17.48 -12.54
C GLN A 157 -10.28 -18.01 -13.11
N ARG A 158 -9.19 -17.79 -12.38
CA ARG A 158 -7.85 -18.24 -12.73
C ARG A 158 -7.48 -19.61 -12.13
N GLY A 159 -8.42 -20.25 -11.42
CA GLY A 159 -8.20 -21.58 -10.83
C GLY A 159 -7.39 -21.60 -9.54
N ALA A 160 -7.28 -20.47 -8.83
CA ALA A 160 -6.59 -20.44 -7.54
C ALA A 160 -7.30 -21.29 -6.49
N GLU A 161 -6.49 -21.93 -5.64
CA GLU A 161 -6.98 -22.53 -4.40
C GLU A 161 -7.35 -21.43 -3.39
N LEU A 162 -8.62 -21.41 -2.97
CA LEU A 162 -9.08 -20.55 -1.89
C LEU A 162 -8.81 -21.21 -0.52
N PRO A 163 -8.85 -20.42 0.59
CA PRO A 163 -8.74 -20.99 1.95
C PRO A 163 -9.76 -22.10 2.18
N GLU A 164 -9.38 -23.15 2.94
CA GLU A 164 -10.25 -24.31 3.22
C GLU A 164 -11.60 -23.91 3.83
N ASN A 165 -11.62 -22.92 4.73
CA ASN A 165 -12.83 -22.44 5.41
C ASN A 165 -13.40 -21.15 4.77
N PHE A 166 -13.22 -20.97 3.46
CA PHE A 166 -13.56 -19.72 2.75
C PHE A 166 -14.97 -19.21 3.03
N GLU A 167 -15.99 -20.06 2.95
CA GLU A 167 -17.37 -19.67 3.17
C GLU A 167 -17.65 -19.26 4.64
N GLN A 168 -16.96 -19.87 5.60
CA GLN A 168 -17.05 -19.47 6.99
C GLN A 168 -16.38 -18.10 7.18
N LEU A 169 -15.19 -17.90 6.63
CA LEU A 169 -14.46 -16.62 6.68
C LEU A 169 -15.30 -15.50 6.06
N CYS A 170 -15.94 -15.74 4.90
CA CYS A 170 -16.86 -14.77 4.29
C CYS A 170 -17.98 -14.33 5.25
N ARG A 171 -18.59 -15.28 5.99
CA ARG A 171 -19.64 -14.95 6.95
C ARG A 171 -19.15 -14.14 8.14
N GLU A 172 -17.96 -14.49 8.68
CA GLU A 172 -17.40 -13.74 9.81
C GLU A 172 -16.95 -12.33 9.39
N VAL A 173 -16.30 -12.21 8.25
CA VAL A 173 -15.86 -10.91 7.69
C VAL A 173 -17.09 -10.04 7.35
N ALA A 174 -18.18 -10.62 6.84
CA ALA A 174 -19.41 -9.88 6.56
C ALA A 174 -20.03 -9.25 7.82
N LYS A 175 -19.89 -9.87 8.99
CA LYS A 175 -20.34 -9.26 10.26
C LYS A 175 -19.51 -8.01 10.58
N VAL A 176 -18.20 -8.06 10.36
CA VAL A 176 -17.31 -6.91 10.56
C VAL A 176 -17.65 -5.80 9.59
N GLU A 177 -17.81 -6.09 8.30
CA GLU A 177 -18.21 -5.12 7.28
C GLU A 177 -19.54 -4.44 7.64
N HIS A 178 -20.53 -5.21 8.05
CA HIS A 178 -21.82 -4.68 8.48
C HIS A 178 -21.70 -3.75 9.70
N THR A 179 -20.87 -4.12 10.68
CA THR A 179 -20.65 -3.30 11.88
C THR A 179 -19.96 -1.98 11.55
N LEU A 180 -18.99 -1.99 10.64
CA LEU A 180 -18.25 -0.79 10.26
C LEU A 180 -19.12 0.26 9.54
N ASP A 181 -20.21 -0.14 8.89
CA ASP A 181 -21.19 0.75 8.23
C ASP A 181 -20.50 1.88 7.42
N LEU A 182 -19.78 1.49 6.37
CA LEU A 182 -18.95 2.42 5.62
C LEU A 182 -19.79 3.47 4.87
N ARG A 183 -19.49 4.74 5.10
CA ARG A 183 -20.21 5.87 4.50
C ARG A 183 -19.29 6.69 3.62
N VAL A 184 -19.57 6.76 2.34
CA VAL A 184 -18.75 7.48 1.35
C VAL A 184 -18.56 8.96 1.72
N ASN A 185 -19.52 9.58 2.40
CA ASN A 185 -19.41 10.97 2.83
C ASN A 185 -18.33 11.21 3.91
N ASP A 186 -17.92 10.15 4.61
CA ASP A 186 -16.87 10.20 5.65
C ASP A 186 -15.49 9.83 5.08
N PHE A 187 -15.41 9.51 3.79
CA PHE A 187 -14.17 9.06 3.15
C PHE A 187 -13.18 10.22 2.98
N VAL A 188 -11.93 9.92 3.28
CA VAL A 188 -10.77 10.80 3.14
C VAL A 188 -9.74 10.16 2.21
N PRO A 189 -8.78 10.91 1.64
CA PRO A 189 -7.70 10.30 0.87
C PRO A 189 -6.87 9.40 1.77
N CYS A 190 -6.81 8.10 1.48
CA CYS A 190 -6.07 7.07 2.21
C CYS A 190 -4.97 6.47 1.34
N HIS A 191 -3.90 6.06 1.99
CA HIS A 191 -2.79 5.37 1.34
C HIS A 191 -3.12 3.92 1.03
N ASN A 192 -3.79 3.26 1.97
CA ASN A 192 -4.23 1.86 1.96
C ASN A 192 -3.12 0.79 1.97
N ASP A 193 -1.84 1.22 2.09
CA ASP A 193 -0.67 0.33 2.12
C ASP A 193 0.43 0.89 3.04
N LEU A 194 0.06 1.29 4.27
CA LEU A 194 0.97 1.86 5.27
C LEU A 194 1.78 0.76 5.98
N TYR A 195 2.87 0.32 5.38
CA TYR A 195 3.83 -0.61 5.99
C TYR A 195 5.28 -0.08 5.85
N GLY A 196 6.23 -0.66 6.59
CA GLY A 196 7.57 -0.13 6.77
C GLY A 196 8.26 0.38 5.49
N PRO A 197 8.35 -0.42 4.42
CA PRO A 197 8.98 0.02 3.16
C PRO A 197 8.36 1.24 2.50
N ASN A 198 7.05 1.48 2.69
CA ASN A 198 6.32 2.61 2.10
C ASN A 198 6.33 3.87 2.98
N VAL A 199 6.88 3.78 4.18
CA VAL A 199 6.99 4.90 5.11
C VAL A 199 8.46 5.25 5.28
N LEU A 200 8.89 6.34 4.68
CA LEU A 200 10.29 6.77 4.71
C LEU A 200 10.51 7.85 5.76
N GLU A 201 11.54 7.69 6.57
CA GLU A 201 12.01 8.69 7.50
C GLU A 201 13.09 9.56 6.85
N THR A 202 12.88 10.89 6.87
CA THR A 202 13.87 11.86 6.43
C THR A 202 14.95 12.09 7.50
N PRO A 203 16.12 12.64 7.15
CA PRO A 203 17.16 12.99 8.12
C PRO A 203 16.68 13.96 9.23
N THR A 204 15.61 14.72 8.97
CA THR A 204 15.00 15.63 9.97
C THR A 204 13.95 14.96 10.84
N GLY A 205 13.70 13.66 10.63
CA GLY A 205 12.72 12.90 11.38
C GLY A 205 11.27 13.06 10.89
N GLN A 206 11.04 13.73 9.77
CA GLN A 206 9.72 13.75 9.14
C GLN A 206 9.47 12.43 8.39
N LEU A 207 8.20 12.04 8.28
CA LEU A 207 7.84 10.87 7.47
C LEU A 207 7.33 11.30 6.10
N ARG A 208 7.65 10.47 5.10
CA ARG A 208 7.15 10.55 3.73
C ARG A 208 6.49 9.23 3.39
N LEU A 209 5.38 9.29 2.68
CA LEU A 209 4.64 8.12 2.22
C LEU A 209 4.89 7.94 0.73
N ILE A 210 5.28 6.74 0.32
CA ILE A 210 5.56 6.40 -1.09
C ILE A 210 4.71 5.21 -1.51
N ASP A 211 4.59 4.99 -2.80
CA ASP A 211 3.85 3.87 -3.39
C ASP A 211 2.33 3.93 -3.17
N TYR A 212 1.67 4.75 -3.98
CA TYR A 212 0.23 4.99 -3.92
C TYR A 212 -0.62 4.01 -4.76
N ASP A 213 -0.10 2.82 -5.07
CA ASP A 213 -0.75 1.86 -5.98
C ASP A 213 -2.12 1.39 -5.48
N LEU A 214 -2.29 1.28 -4.16
CA LEU A 214 -3.56 0.91 -3.52
C LEU A 214 -4.36 2.11 -3.01
N SER A 215 -3.91 3.34 -3.26
CA SER A 215 -4.53 4.54 -2.73
C SER A 215 -5.95 4.78 -3.25
N GLY A 216 -6.75 5.44 -2.44
CA GLY A 216 -8.12 5.81 -2.76
C GLY A 216 -8.78 6.51 -1.59
N ASN A 217 -9.96 7.12 -1.80
CA ASN A 217 -10.71 7.66 -0.68
C ASN A 217 -11.36 6.52 0.11
N GLY A 218 -11.19 6.51 1.41
CA GLY A 218 -11.69 5.45 2.28
C GLY A 218 -11.92 5.92 3.71
N ASP A 219 -12.29 4.98 4.57
CA ASP A 219 -12.34 5.26 6.01
C ASP A 219 -10.91 5.34 6.56
N ARG A 220 -10.61 6.44 7.24
CA ARG A 220 -9.28 6.69 7.84
C ARG A 220 -8.80 5.57 8.77
N CYS A 221 -9.73 4.91 9.46
CA CYS A 221 -9.39 3.78 10.32
C CYS A 221 -8.85 2.57 9.55
N TYR A 222 -9.05 2.50 8.21
CA TYR A 222 -8.42 1.45 7.41
C TYR A 222 -6.90 1.62 7.37
N ASP A 223 -6.39 2.81 7.08
CA ASP A 223 -4.94 3.09 7.13
C ASP A 223 -4.35 2.82 8.51
N LEU A 224 -5.09 3.20 9.57
CA LEU A 224 -4.65 2.93 10.94
C LEU A 224 -4.62 1.42 11.25
N GLY A 225 -5.64 0.67 10.83
CA GLY A 225 -5.73 -0.78 11.00
C GLY A 225 -4.69 -1.52 10.16
N PHE A 226 -4.40 -1.04 8.95
CA PHE A 226 -3.34 -1.55 8.10
C PHE A 226 -1.97 -1.37 8.77
N ALA A 227 -1.65 -0.15 9.20
CA ALA A 227 -0.41 0.14 9.90
C ALA A 227 -0.28 -0.69 11.19
N ALA A 228 -1.35 -0.76 12.01
CA ALA A 228 -1.36 -1.58 13.22
C ALA A 228 -1.02 -3.05 12.94
N THR A 229 -1.52 -3.59 11.81
CA THR A 229 -1.25 -4.96 11.38
C THR A 229 0.21 -5.17 10.98
N TYR A 230 0.75 -4.30 10.14
CA TYR A 230 2.07 -4.50 9.53
C TYR A 230 3.24 -4.00 10.38
N PHE A 231 2.98 -3.09 11.33
CA PHE A 231 3.92 -2.73 12.39
C PHE A 231 3.74 -3.59 13.65
N GLU A 232 2.92 -4.65 13.60
CA GLU A 232 2.68 -5.61 14.67
C GLU A 232 2.35 -4.96 16.02
N MET A 233 1.53 -3.91 16.00
CA MET A 233 1.17 -3.15 17.20
C MET A 233 0.33 -4.00 18.17
N ASP A 234 0.72 -4.02 19.43
CA ASP A 234 -0.13 -4.52 20.50
C ASP A 234 -1.26 -3.55 20.84
N LEU A 235 -2.17 -3.94 21.73
CA LEU A 235 -3.33 -3.12 22.09
C LEU A 235 -2.94 -1.76 22.67
N ASP A 236 -1.87 -1.69 23.48
CA ASP A 236 -1.39 -0.43 24.05
C ASP A 236 -0.85 0.50 22.96
N SER A 237 -0.08 -0.04 22.02
CA SER A 237 0.42 0.70 20.86
C SER A 237 -0.71 1.19 19.96
N ILE A 238 -1.76 0.36 19.73
CA ILE A 238 -2.96 0.79 18.96
C ILE A 238 -3.68 1.92 19.69
N ASN A 239 -3.87 1.85 21.00
CA ASN A 239 -4.47 2.92 21.79
C ASN A 239 -3.68 4.22 21.63
N ARG A 240 -2.35 4.17 21.84
CA ARG A 240 -1.46 5.35 21.68
C ARG A 240 -1.49 5.89 20.25
N PHE A 241 -1.57 5.03 19.25
CA PHE A 241 -1.65 5.42 17.84
C PHE A 241 -2.96 6.15 17.53
N CYS A 242 -4.09 5.61 18.00
CA CYS A 242 -5.39 6.25 17.86
C CYS A 242 -5.44 7.59 18.65
N GLU A 243 -4.95 7.64 19.88
CA GLU A 243 -4.88 8.88 20.66
C GLU A 243 -4.03 9.95 19.96
N ALA A 244 -2.87 9.58 19.43
CA ALA A 244 -2.00 10.50 18.68
C ALA A 244 -2.68 11.00 17.39
N TYR A 245 -3.47 10.15 16.72
CA TYR A 245 -4.16 10.50 15.49
C TYR A 245 -5.41 11.37 15.74
N PHE A 246 -6.31 10.94 16.65
CA PHE A 246 -7.58 11.62 16.92
C PHE A 246 -7.48 12.75 17.93
N ALA A 247 -6.35 12.87 18.64
CA ALA A 247 -6.13 13.79 19.75
C ALA A 247 -7.11 13.58 20.93
N GLU A 248 -7.68 12.39 21.05
CA GLU A 248 -8.58 11.98 22.12
C GLU A 248 -8.51 10.47 22.37
N HIS A 249 -8.81 10.05 23.59
CA HIS A 249 -9.05 8.64 23.90
C HIS A 249 -10.50 8.28 23.51
N ASN A 250 -10.68 7.51 22.45
CA ASN A 250 -11.99 7.15 21.93
C ASN A 250 -12.09 5.65 21.66
N PRO A 251 -12.72 4.87 22.59
CA PRO A 251 -12.85 3.41 22.45
C PRO A 251 -13.56 2.99 21.15
N HIS A 252 -14.51 3.77 20.66
CA HIS A 252 -15.19 3.50 19.38
C HIS A 252 -14.17 3.52 18.21
N LEU A 253 -13.32 4.54 18.13
CA LEU A 253 -12.33 4.66 17.06
C LEU A 253 -11.23 3.61 17.18
N VAL A 254 -10.83 3.24 18.40
CA VAL A 254 -9.92 2.11 18.65
C VAL A 254 -10.54 0.81 18.16
N ALA A 255 -11.79 0.53 18.51
CA ALA A 255 -12.51 -0.66 18.07
C ALA A 255 -12.65 -0.69 16.54
N ARG A 256 -12.99 0.45 15.89
CA ARG A 256 -13.03 0.55 14.41
C ARG A 256 -11.66 0.23 13.79
N THR A 257 -10.58 0.82 14.29
CA THR A 257 -9.22 0.57 13.81
C THR A 257 -8.87 -0.92 13.91
N ARG A 258 -9.20 -1.59 15.01
CA ARG A 258 -8.97 -3.02 15.20
C ARG A 258 -9.81 -3.88 14.26
N LEU A 259 -11.07 -3.52 13.99
CA LEU A 259 -11.91 -4.21 13.02
C LEU A 259 -11.40 -4.01 11.58
N PHE A 260 -10.80 -2.87 11.27
CA PHE A 260 -10.15 -2.66 9.97
C PHE A 260 -8.89 -3.51 9.77
N ALA A 261 -8.23 -3.99 10.84
CA ALA A 261 -7.19 -5.01 10.72
C ALA A 261 -7.75 -6.34 10.17
N VAL A 262 -9.02 -6.67 10.45
CA VAL A 262 -9.71 -7.80 9.81
C VAL A 262 -9.88 -7.54 8.31
N ALA A 263 -10.35 -6.36 7.93
CA ALA A 263 -10.51 -5.98 6.52
C ALA A 263 -9.18 -6.01 5.75
N CYS A 264 -8.12 -5.49 6.36
CA CYS A 264 -6.76 -5.52 5.84
C CYS A 264 -6.30 -6.95 5.56
N ASN A 265 -6.35 -7.83 6.56
CA ASN A 265 -5.91 -9.21 6.40
C ASN A 265 -6.78 -9.99 5.41
N TRP A 266 -8.09 -9.69 5.32
CA TRP A 266 -8.96 -10.29 4.31
C TRP A 266 -8.59 -9.86 2.89
N ALA A 267 -8.34 -8.57 2.67
CA ALA A 267 -7.91 -8.05 1.38
C ALA A 267 -6.55 -8.61 0.96
N THR A 268 -5.60 -8.73 1.90
CA THR A 268 -4.28 -9.31 1.60
C THR A 268 -4.33 -10.81 1.34
N VAL A 269 -5.21 -11.57 2.01
CA VAL A 269 -5.46 -12.98 1.63
C VAL A 269 -5.96 -13.06 0.19
N ALA A 270 -6.91 -12.20 -0.20
CA ALA A 270 -7.42 -12.15 -1.57
C ALA A 270 -6.34 -11.78 -2.59
N LEU A 271 -5.52 -10.76 -2.26
CA LEU A 271 -4.35 -10.35 -3.05
C LEU A 271 -3.41 -11.53 -3.32
N TRP A 272 -3.01 -12.26 -2.28
CA TRP A 272 -2.07 -13.37 -2.44
C TRP A 272 -2.69 -14.56 -3.17
N CYS A 273 -4.01 -14.78 -3.06
CA CYS A 273 -4.68 -15.79 -3.89
C CYS A 273 -4.61 -15.45 -5.40
N VAL A 274 -4.76 -14.18 -5.77
CA VAL A 274 -4.58 -13.73 -7.17
C VAL A 274 -3.11 -13.80 -7.57
N ALA A 275 -2.22 -13.24 -6.75
CA ALA A 275 -0.79 -13.17 -7.03
C ALA A 275 -0.19 -14.54 -7.33
N MET A 276 -0.56 -15.57 -6.57
CA MET A 276 -0.12 -16.95 -6.81
C MET A 276 -0.53 -17.50 -8.18
N THR A 277 -1.55 -16.95 -8.83
CA THR A 277 -1.96 -17.35 -10.20
C THR A 277 -1.21 -16.61 -11.29
N MET A 278 -0.46 -15.58 -10.92
CA MET A 278 0.27 -14.69 -11.83
C MET A 278 1.78 -14.85 -11.69
N ALA A 279 2.23 -15.44 -10.58
CA ALA A 279 3.64 -15.67 -10.32
C ALA A 279 4.28 -16.47 -11.46
N ASP A 280 5.36 -15.95 -12.01
CA ASP A 280 6.24 -16.73 -12.86
C ASP A 280 6.89 -17.84 -12.03
N THR A 281 7.11 -19.00 -12.60
CA THR A 281 7.81 -20.12 -11.93
C THR A 281 9.26 -19.77 -11.52
N ASN A 282 9.78 -18.64 -12.00
CA ASN A 282 11.09 -18.11 -11.69
C ASN A 282 11.07 -16.95 -10.65
N ASP A 283 9.90 -16.62 -10.10
CA ASP A 283 9.76 -15.58 -9.08
C ASP A 283 10.12 -16.17 -7.71
N ASP A 284 11.16 -15.66 -7.08
CA ASP A 284 11.63 -16.09 -5.75
C ASP A 284 10.77 -15.55 -4.59
N TYR A 285 9.71 -14.76 -4.88
CA TYR A 285 8.85 -14.18 -3.86
C TYR A 285 7.90 -15.23 -3.26
N ASP A 286 7.87 -15.35 -1.93
CA ASP A 286 7.06 -16.36 -1.22
C ASP A 286 5.58 -15.92 -1.07
N TYR A 287 4.84 -15.84 -2.18
CA TYR A 287 3.41 -15.55 -2.18
C TYR A 287 2.58 -16.51 -1.29
N ARG A 288 3.00 -17.77 -1.18
CA ARG A 288 2.33 -18.77 -0.35
C ARG A 288 2.54 -18.49 1.14
N GLY A 289 3.75 -18.14 1.53
CA GLY A 289 4.08 -17.72 2.89
C GLY A 289 3.30 -16.47 3.30
N GLU A 290 3.25 -15.48 2.43
CA GLU A 290 2.50 -14.25 2.68
C GLU A 290 0.99 -14.48 2.82
N ARG A 291 0.39 -15.35 1.98
CA ARG A 291 -1.00 -15.77 2.15
C ARG A 291 -1.22 -16.45 3.50
N THR A 292 -0.31 -17.34 3.87
CA THR A 292 -0.39 -18.08 5.15
C THR A 292 -0.30 -17.13 6.35
N ASN A 293 0.61 -16.17 6.31
CA ASN A 293 0.76 -15.14 7.34
C ASN A 293 -0.51 -14.27 7.46
N SER A 294 -1.06 -13.84 6.32
CA SER A 294 -2.30 -13.05 6.30
C SER A 294 -3.49 -13.83 6.85
N LEU A 295 -3.61 -15.12 6.51
CA LEU A 295 -4.64 -16.01 7.08
C LEU A 295 -4.46 -16.20 8.59
N ARG A 296 -3.24 -16.40 9.07
CA ARG A 296 -2.94 -16.53 10.49
C ARG A 296 -3.36 -15.28 11.27
N ARG A 297 -3.02 -14.08 10.76
CA ARG A 297 -3.45 -12.79 11.34
C ARG A 297 -4.97 -12.62 11.31
N LEU A 298 -5.61 -12.95 10.19
CA LEU A 298 -7.07 -12.91 10.05
C LEU A 298 -7.76 -13.80 11.10
N HIS A 299 -7.31 -15.04 11.22
CA HIS A 299 -7.85 -15.97 12.23
C HIS A 299 -7.64 -15.47 13.66
N ALA A 300 -6.45 -14.91 13.98
CA ALA A 300 -6.20 -14.32 15.28
C ALA A 300 -7.16 -13.17 15.59
N ASN A 301 -7.42 -12.28 14.65
CA ASN A 301 -8.35 -11.16 14.82
C ASN A 301 -9.80 -11.64 14.97
N LEU A 302 -10.25 -12.62 14.16
CA LEU A 302 -11.62 -13.16 14.23
C LEU A 302 -11.86 -14.04 15.47
N SER A 303 -10.82 -14.63 16.06
CA SER A 303 -10.92 -15.45 17.28
C SER A 303 -10.54 -14.68 18.54
N ALA A 304 -10.30 -13.37 18.47
CA ALA A 304 -9.99 -12.56 19.63
C ALA A 304 -11.11 -12.63 20.68
N THR A 305 -10.76 -12.85 21.94
CA THR A 305 -11.72 -13.04 23.03
C THR A 305 -12.63 -11.82 23.24
N ASP A 306 -12.18 -10.65 22.84
CA ASP A 306 -12.90 -9.37 22.94
C ASP A 306 -13.56 -8.94 21.62
N LEU A 307 -13.57 -9.78 20.57
CA LEU A 307 -14.18 -9.43 19.27
C LEU A 307 -15.63 -8.95 19.43
N GLY A 308 -16.41 -9.62 20.29
CA GLY A 308 -17.79 -9.21 20.58
C GLY A 308 -17.88 -7.81 21.20
N ALA A 309 -16.93 -7.40 22.01
CA ALA A 309 -16.83 -6.03 22.53
C ALA A 309 -16.46 -5.04 21.40
N GLN A 310 -15.45 -5.37 20.61
CA GLN A 310 -15.05 -4.53 19.46
C GLN A 310 -16.23 -4.26 18.51
N LEU A 311 -17.03 -5.30 18.19
CA LEU A 311 -18.21 -5.16 17.32
C LEU A 311 -19.26 -4.22 17.95
N ARG A 312 -19.50 -4.31 19.26
CA ARG A 312 -20.43 -3.37 19.93
C ARG A 312 -19.89 -1.95 19.98
N ASP A 313 -18.62 -1.80 20.35
CA ASP A 313 -17.99 -0.48 20.54
C ASP A 313 -17.80 0.25 19.21
N ALA A 314 -17.60 -0.48 18.09
CA ALA A 314 -17.46 0.08 16.76
C ALA A 314 -18.80 0.35 16.06
N SER A 315 -19.93 -0.11 16.60
CA SER A 315 -21.25 0.16 16.04
C SER A 315 -21.60 1.65 16.19
N ARG A 316 -22.14 2.25 15.15
CA ARG A 316 -22.64 3.64 15.15
C ARG A 316 -24.06 3.74 15.66
#